data_a13a140690f3737a13e2359e1a7223e5
#
_entry.id   a13a140690f3737a13e2359e1a7223e5
#
_cell.length_a   1.000
_cell.length_b   1.000
_cell.length_c   1.000
_cell.angle_alpha   90.00
_cell.angle_beta   90.00
_cell.angle_gamma   90.00
#
_symmetry.space_group_name_H-M   'P 1'
#
loop_
_entity.id
_entity.type
_entity.pdbx_description
1 polymer ?
#
loop_
_entity_poly.entity_id
_entity_poly.type
_entity_poly.pdbx_seq_one_letter_code
_entity_poly.pdbx_strand_id
1 'polypeptide(L)'
;MEVNLQAFRAQMLSAGALEQIEQVLIFFVQQRKQLLLRFLYDWDGHGIQNEPDELDTILQHIRHLAPLLHQYTDLIFVLQGFFIGSWGEMHSTRFSGESELAALLREMNLAAGKRTFLAVRCPNQWR
;
A
#
# COMPACT_ATOMS: atom_id res chain seq x y z
N MET A 1 9.08 -6.83 1.44
CA MET A 1 7.86 -7.59 1.05
C MET A 1 7.00 -6.72 0.16
N GLU A 2 6.61 -7.27 -0.95
CA GLU A 2 5.70 -6.60 -1.88
C GLU A 2 4.42 -7.42 -2.03
N VAL A 3 3.27 -6.73 -2.04
CA VAL A 3 1.95 -7.36 -2.15
C VAL A 3 1.24 -6.76 -3.36
N ASN A 4 0.99 -7.59 -4.37
CA ASN A 4 0.30 -7.16 -5.58
C ASN A 4 -1.22 -7.29 -5.42
N LEU A 5 -1.93 -6.17 -5.55
CA LEU A 5 -3.37 -6.07 -5.43
C LEU A 5 -4.08 -5.95 -6.79
N GLN A 6 -3.38 -6.21 -7.91
CA GLN A 6 -3.93 -6.04 -9.27
C GLN A 6 -5.25 -6.79 -9.48
N ALA A 7 -5.38 -7.98 -8.89
CA ALA A 7 -6.62 -8.76 -8.99
C ALA A 7 -7.84 -8.04 -8.40
N PHE A 8 -7.62 -7.03 -7.55
CA PHE A 8 -8.67 -6.26 -6.89
C PHE A 8 -8.81 -4.83 -7.45
N ARG A 9 -8.21 -4.53 -8.61
CA ARG A 9 -8.23 -3.17 -9.18
C ARG A 9 -9.62 -2.59 -9.42
N ALA A 10 -10.62 -3.43 -9.58
CA ALA A 10 -12.01 -3.03 -9.83
C ALA A 10 -12.98 -3.49 -8.74
N GLN A 11 -12.49 -3.92 -7.60
CA GLN A 11 -13.32 -4.44 -6.51
C GLN A 11 -12.64 -4.25 -5.15
N MET A 12 -13.39 -4.48 -4.07
CA MET A 12 -12.85 -4.43 -2.72
C MET A 12 -11.98 -5.65 -2.43
N LEU A 13 -11.06 -5.52 -1.47
CA LEU A 13 -10.29 -6.67 -1.00
C LEU A 13 -11.22 -7.69 -0.35
N SER A 14 -11.06 -8.95 -0.71
CA SER A 14 -11.83 -10.03 -0.11
C SER A 14 -11.30 -10.38 1.29
N ALA A 15 -12.15 -10.98 2.11
CA ALA A 15 -11.72 -11.53 3.40
C ALA A 15 -10.59 -12.55 3.24
N GLY A 16 -10.66 -13.39 2.20
CA GLY A 16 -9.59 -14.34 1.89
C GLY A 16 -8.26 -13.69 1.53
N ALA A 17 -8.29 -12.57 0.80
CA ALA A 17 -7.08 -11.81 0.48
C ALA A 17 -6.44 -11.24 1.75
N LEU A 18 -7.25 -10.65 2.63
CA LEU A 18 -6.77 -10.12 3.92
C LEU A 18 -6.18 -11.22 4.80
N GLU A 19 -6.83 -12.37 4.84
CA GLU A 19 -6.34 -13.54 5.59
C GLU A 19 -4.99 -14.04 5.05
N GLN A 20 -4.84 -14.13 3.73
CA GLN A 20 -3.57 -14.52 3.10
C GLN A 20 -2.44 -13.54 3.44
N ILE A 21 -2.72 -12.25 3.40
CA ILE A 21 -1.74 -11.22 3.80
C ILE A 21 -1.36 -11.42 5.26
N GLU A 22 -2.34 -11.62 6.14
CA GLU A 22 -2.09 -11.84 7.56
C GLU A 22 -1.24 -13.08 7.83
N GLN A 23 -1.48 -14.19 7.13
CA GLN A 23 -0.69 -15.41 7.28
C GLN A 23 0.80 -15.16 6.96
N VAL A 24 1.09 -14.35 5.94
CA VAL A 24 2.47 -13.97 5.62
C VAL A 24 3.07 -13.09 6.71
N LEU A 25 2.30 -12.15 7.26
CA LEU A 25 2.77 -11.31 8.37
C LEU A 25 3.08 -12.16 9.61
N ILE A 26 2.23 -13.10 9.96
CA ILE A 26 2.45 -14.05 11.05
C ILE A 26 3.74 -14.83 10.84
N PHE A 27 3.99 -15.31 9.64
CA PHE A 27 5.23 -16.01 9.31
C PHE A 27 6.47 -15.16 9.64
N PHE A 28 6.47 -13.88 9.26
CA PHE A 28 7.60 -13.00 9.54
C PHE A 28 7.73 -12.64 11.02
N VAL A 29 6.63 -12.56 11.77
CA VAL A 29 6.69 -12.43 13.24
C VAL A 29 7.42 -13.62 13.84
N GLN A 30 7.10 -14.84 13.41
CA GLN A 30 7.76 -16.06 13.88
C GLN A 30 9.25 -16.09 13.55
N GLN A 31 9.66 -15.49 12.45
CA GLN A 31 11.06 -15.37 12.04
C GLN A 31 11.81 -14.23 12.74
N ARG A 32 11.12 -13.45 13.59
CA ARG A 32 11.68 -12.28 14.29
C ARG A 32 12.33 -11.27 13.31
N LYS A 33 11.69 -11.05 12.17
CA LYS A 33 12.14 -10.09 11.15
C LYS A 33 11.27 -8.85 11.18
N GLN A 34 11.85 -7.70 10.89
CA GLN A 34 11.10 -6.50 10.58
C GLN A 34 10.92 -6.37 9.07
N LEU A 35 9.80 -5.78 8.64
CA LEU A 35 9.45 -5.67 7.24
C LEU A 35 9.51 -4.23 6.74
N LEU A 36 10.00 -4.10 5.53
CA LEU A 36 9.75 -3.01 4.62
C LEU A 36 8.62 -3.48 3.71
N LEU A 37 7.42 -2.91 3.85
CA LEU A 37 6.22 -3.38 3.17
C LEU A 37 5.80 -2.38 2.09
N ARG A 38 5.45 -2.90 0.93
CA ARG A 38 4.90 -2.12 -0.18
C ARG A 38 3.70 -2.84 -0.77
N PHE A 39 2.62 -2.12 -0.96
CA PHE A 39 1.49 -2.56 -1.77
C PHE A 39 1.59 -1.94 -3.16
N LEU A 40 1.14 -2.67 -4.18
CA LEU A 40 1.20 -2.23 -5.56
C LEU A 40 0.10 -2.89 -6.39
N TYR A 41 -0.13 -2.39 -7.60
CA TYR A 41 -1.04 -2.98 -8.59
C TYR A 41 -0.31 -3.42 -9.84
N ASP A 42 0.96 -3.07 -10.00
CA ASP A 42 1.70 -3.29 -11.24
C ASP A 42 3.12 -3.76 -10.99
N TRP A 43 3.51 -4.85 -11.65
CA TRP A 43 4.85 -5.42 -11.61
C TRP A 43 5.61 -5.35 -12.94
N ASP A 44 4.97 -4.92 -14.01
CA ASP A 44 5.52 -5.04 -15.36
C ASP A 44 5.72 -3.70 -16.08
N GLY A 45 5.59 -2.59 -15.38
CA GLY A 45 5.81 -1.26 -15.94
C GLY A 45 4.58 -0.65 -16.64
N HIS A 46 3.39 -1.17 -16.39
CA HIS A 46 2.13 -0.70 -16.96
C HIS A 46 1.21 -0.09 -15.88
N GLY A 47 1.78 0.75 -15.01
CA GLY A 47 1.09 1.29 -13.83
C GLY A 47 -0.28 1.85 -14.12
N ILE A 48 -0.42 2.70 -15.15
CA ILE A 48 -1.70 3.33 -15.51
C ILE A 48 -2.77 2.29 -15.89
N GLN A 49 -2.39 1.22 -16.59
CA GLN A 49 -3.34 0.18 -17.00
C GLN A 49 -3.71 -0.78 -15.85
N ASN A 50 -2.79 -1.02 -14.95
CA ASN A 50 -2.92 -2.05 -13.92
C ASN A 50 -3.46 -1.53 -12.58
N GLU A 51 -3.34 -0.22 -12.30
CA GLU A 51 -3.93 0.39 -11.12
C GLU A 51 -5.46 0.55 -11.25
N PRO A 52 -6.20 0.77 -10.15
CA PRO A 52 -7.63 1.09 -10.21
C PRO A 52 -7.91 2.33 -11.05
N ASP A 53 -9.09 2.36 -11.69
CA ASP A 53 -9.52 3.52 -12.47
C ASP A 53 -9.92 4.71 -11.58
N GLU A 54 -10.34 4.42 -10.33
CA GLU A 54 -10.85 5.41 -9.38
C GLU A 54 -9.94 5.50 -8.16
N LEU A 55 -9.62 6.72 -7.76
CA LEU A 55 -8.85 6.97 -6.53
C LEU A 55 -9.55 6.39 -5.30
N ASP A 56 -10.88 6.49 -5.24
CA ASP A 56 -11.66 5.97 -4.11
C ASP A 56 -11.43 4.47 -3.88
N THR A 57 -11.27 3.70 -4.93
CA THR A 57 -10.96 2.25 -4.81
C THR A 57 -9.65 2.03 -4.06
N ILE A 58 -8.62 2.82 -4.37
CA ILE A 58 -7.33 2.75 -3.68
C ILE A 58 -7.49 3.14 -2.21
N LEU A 59 -8.21 4.23 -1.93
CA LEU A 59 -8.48 4.68 -0.56
C LEU A 59 -9.23 3.61 0.25
N GLN A 60 -10.19 2.92 -0.36
CA GLN A 60 -10.90 1.81 0.29
C GLN A 60 -9.98 0.62 0.58
N HIS A 61 -9.08 0.27 -0.34
CA HIS A 61 -8.08 -0.78 -0.09
C HIS A 61 -7.19 -0.43 1.11
N ILE A 62 -6.73 0.81 1.20
CA ILE A 62 -5.93 1.29 2.34
C ILE A 62 -6.73 1.15 3.64
N ARG A 63 -8.00 1.56 3.65
CA ARG A 63 -8.89 1.44 4.83
C ARG A 63 -9.11 0.00 5.24
N HIS A 64 -9.28 -0.91 4.28
CA HIS A 64 -9.45 -2.34 4.56
C HIS A 64 -8.19 -2.97 5.17
N LEU A 65 -7.01 -2.49 4.77
CA LEU A 65 -5.73 -2.97 5.30
C LEU A 65 -5.38 -2.35 6.66
N ALA A 66 -5.96 -1.21 7.02
CA ALA A 66 -5.61 -0.47 8.23
C ALA A 66 -5.64 -1.31 9.51
N PRO A 67 -6.66 -2.16 9.78
CA PRO A 67 -6.65 -3.01 10.98
C PRO A 67 -5.44 -3.93 11.06
N LEU A 68 -5.03 -4.55 9.94
CA LEU A 68 -3.83 -5.38 9.88
C LEU A 68 -2.56 -4.56 10.11
N LEU A 69 -2.46 -3.41 9.46
CA LEU A 69 -1.30 -2.54 9.60
C LEU A 69 -1.12 -2.03 11.04
N HIS A 70 -2.23 -1.75 11.72
CA HIS A 70 -2.20 -1.38 13.15
C HIS A 70 -1.81 -2.55 14.04
N GLN A 71 -2.36 -3.74 13.79
CA GLN A 71 -2.09 -4.94 14.57
C GLN A 71 -0.61 -5.35 14.48
N TYR A 72 -0.01 -5.22 13.31
CA TYR A 72 1.37 -5.63 13.04
C TYR A 72 2.38 -4.47 12.99
N THR A 73 2.10 -3.37 13.69
CA THR A 73 2.96 -2.17 13.69
C THR A 73 4.38 -2.45 14.18
N ASP A 74 4.57 -3.43 15.07
CA ASP A 74 5.89 -3.79 15.57
C ASP A 74 6.71 -4.61 14.55
N LEU A 75 6.03 -5.24 13.60
CA LEU A 75 6.65 -5.98 12.50
C LEU A 75 6.97 -5.06 11.32
N ILE A 76 6.05 -4.17 10.98
CA ILE A 76 6.14 -3.31 9.79
C ILE A 76 6.91 -2.05 10.17
N PHE A 77 8.21 -2.04 9.88
CA PHE A 77 9.06 -0.89 10.17
C PHE A 77 8.80 0.28 9.23
N VAL A 78 8.70 -0.01 7.93
CA VAL A 78 8.41 1.01 6.90
C VAL A 78 7.30 0.54 5.98
N LEU A 79 6.32 1.40 5.75
CA LEU A 79 5.32 1.27 4.71
C LEU A 79 5.71 2.20 3.57
N GLN A 80 6.06 1.65 2.41
CA GLN A 80 6.69 2.37 1.33
C GLN A 80 5.73 2.60 0.17
N GLY A 81 5.75 3.81 -0.41
CA GLY A 81 4.91 4.20 -1.53
C GLY A 81 3.45 4.40 -1.16
N PHE A 82 2.62 4.75 -2.13
CA PHE A 82 1.19 5.00 -1.95
C PHE A 82 0.34 4.10 -2.83
N PHE A 83 0.79 2.87 -3.07
CA PHE A 83 0.15 1.84 -3.90
C PHE A 83 0.22 2.12 -5.41
N ILE A 84 0.31 3.39 -5.81
CA ILE A 84 0.15 3.85 -7.18
C ILE A 84 1.42 3.73 -8.03
N GLY A 85 1.22 3.64 -9.33
CA GLY A 85 2.28 3.66 -10.34
C GLY A 85 2.95 2.32 -10.56
N SER A 86 3.89 2.32 -11.48
CA SER A 86 4.69 1.13 -11.81
C SER A 86 5.49 0.69 -10.58
N TRP A 87 5.39 -0.59 -10.27
CA TRP A 87 6.00 -1.23 -9.08
C TRP A 87 5.63 -0.58 -7.74
N GLY A 88 4.52 0.18 -7.69
CA GLY A 88 4.13 0.94 -6.50
C GLY A 88 5.08 2.10 -6.17
N GLU A 89 5.87 2.55 -7.15
CA GLU A 89 6.91 3.56 -6.96
C GLU A 89 6.45 4.99 -7.26
N MET A 90 5.15 5.21 -7.43
CA MET A 90 4.51 6.52 -7.57
C MET A 90 4.85 7.26 -8.87
N HIS A 91 5.38 6.57 -9.88
CA HIS A 91 5.54 7.10 -11.23
C HIS A 91 4.66 6.32 -12.22
N SER A 92 4.41 6.89 -13.39
CA SER A 92 3.54 6.25 -14.41
C SER A 92 2.15 5.92 -13.84
N THR A 93 1.55 6.90 -13.17
CA THR A 93 0.24 6.80 -12.53
C THR A 93 -0.68 7.89 -13.03
N ARG A 94 -2.00 7.64 -13.01
CA ARG A 94 -3.01 8.67 -13.26
C ARG A 94 -3.29 9.56 -12.05
N PHE A 95 -2.80 9.20 -10.86
CA PHE A 95 -3.08 9.87 -9.59
C PHE A 95 -1.88 10.71 -9.09
N SER A 96 -1.26 11.47 -10.00
CA SER A 96 -0.08 12.28 -9.68
C SER A 96 -0.40 13.72 -9.25
N GLY A 97 -1.67 14.11 -9.24
CA GLY A 97 -2.10 15.44 -8.82
C GLY A 97 -1.89 15.70 -7.32
N GLU A 98 -1.70 16.96 -6.96
CA GLU A 98 -1.44 17.35 -5.57
C GLU A 98 -2.57 16.92 -4.62
N SER A 99 -3.82 17.13 -5.03
CA SER A 99 -5.00 16.74 -4.22
C SER A 99 -5.11 15.23 -4.04
N GLU A 100 -4.77 14.47 -5.06
CA GLU A 100 -4.78 13.00 -5.05
C GLU A 100 -3.69 12.45 -4.12
N LEU A 101 -2.48 12.98 -4.25
CA LEU A 101 -1.36 12.61 -3.38
C LEU A 101 -1.62 13.00 -1.92
N ALA A 102 -2.25 14.16 -1.68
CA ALA A 102 -2.64 14.57 -0.33
C ALA A 102 -3.69 13.63 0.28
N ALA A 103 -4.67 13.18 -0.51
CA ALA A 103 -5.67 12.21 -0.06
C ALA A 103 -5.03 10.86 0.27
N LEU A 104 -4.15 10.36 -0.59
CA LEU A 104 -3.41 9.13 -0.35
C LEU A 104 -2.55 9.21 0.91
N LEU A 105 -1.80 10.29 1.07
CA LEU A 105 -0.98 10.51 2.26
C LEU A 105 -1.81 10.51 3.54
N ARG A 106 -2.96 11.18 3.52
CA ARG A 106 -3.87 11.23 4.66
C ARG A 106 -4.36 9.83 5.04
N GLU A 107 -4.83 9.04 4.07
CA GLU A 107 -5.27 7.66 4.33
C GLU A 107 -4.12 6.77 4.81
N MET A 108 -2.94 6.91 4.23
CA MET A 108 -1.77 6.15 4.67
C MET A 108 -1.36 6.49 6.10
N ASN A 109 -1.42 7.77 6.48
CA ASN A 109 -1.14 8.18 7.86
C ASN A 109 -2.15 7.58 8.85
N LEU A 110 -3.43 7.49 8.47
CA LEU A 110 -4.46 6.87 9.31
C LEU A 110 -4.29 5.35 9.38
N ALA A 111 -3.84 4.73 8.30
CA ALA A 111 -3.67 3.28 8.21
C ALA A 111 -2.37 2.79 8.84
N ALA A 112 -1.31 3.59 8.82
CA ALA A 112 -0.03 3.20 9.38
C ALA A 112 -0.13 3.01 10.90
N GLY A 113 0.48 1.93 11.39
CA GLY A 113 0.57 1.70 12.82
C GLY A 113 1.50 2.71 13.51
N LYS A 114 1.36 2.85 14.83
CA LYS A 114 2.07 3.87 15.61
C LYS A 114 3.60 3.82 15.51
N ARG A 115 4.16 2.66 15.19
CA ARG A 115 5.61 2.44 15.08
C ARG A 115 6.07 2.23 13.65
N THR A 116 5.19 2.42 12.68
CA THR A 116 5.47 2.26 11.27
C THR A 116 5.77 3.61 10.63
N PHE A 117 6.92 3.72 9.98
CA PHE A 117 7.29 4.91 9.22
C PHE A 117 6.69 4.84 7.82
N LEU A 118 6.28 6.01 7.30
CA LEU A 118 5.89 6.14 5.90
C LEU A 118 7.09 6.62 5.08
N ALA A 119 7.29 6.05 3.90
CA ALA A 119 8.33 6.47 2.99
C ALA A 119 7.77 6.75 1.59
N VAL A 120 8.02 7.93 1.07
CA VAL A 120 7.73 8.28 -0.33
C VAL A 120 8.92 7.95 -1.22
N ARG A 121 8.65 7.65 -2.48
CA ARG A 121 9.69 7.18 -3.41
C ARG A 121 10.41 8.33 -4.11
N CYS A 122 9.72 9.40 -4.45
CA CYS A 122 10.27 10.50 -5.23
C CYS A 122 10.46 11.75 -4.39
N PRO A 123 11.62 12.45 -4.48
CA PRO A 123 11.88 13.66 -3.70
C PRO A 123 10.85 14.77 -3.90
N ASN A 124 10.28 14.89 -5.08
CA ASN A 124 9.25 15.90 -5.40
C ASN A 124 7.98 15.77 -4.55
N GLN A 125 7.76 14.61 -3.93
CA GLN A 125 6.59 14.32 -3.12
C GLN A 125 6.75 14.71 -1.66
N TRP A 126 7.90 15.25 -1.29
CA TRP A 126 8.19 15.76 0.05
C TRP A 126 7.78 17.23 0.26
N ARG A 127 7.27 17.86 -0.78
CA ARG A 127 6.95 19.31 -0.75
C ARG A 127 5.49 19.58 -0.41
#